data_046fabca06d9e11d4eb66eae785bc8fe
#
_entry.id   046fabca06d9e11d4eb66eae785bc8fe
#
_cell.length_a   1.000
_cell.length_b   1.000
_cell.length_c   1.000
_cell.angle_alpha   90.00
_cell.angle_beta   90.00
_cell.angle_gamma   90.00
#
_symmetry.space_group_name_H-M   'P 1'
#
loop_
_entity.id
_entity.type
_entity.pdbx_description
1 polymer ?
#
loop_
_entity_poly.entity_id
_entity_poly.type
_entity_poly.pdbx_seq_one_letter_code
_entity_poly.pdbx_strand_id
1 'polypeptide(L)'
;MSFSAFLIGWLAIHLVIAALSAFSASRWGRDPFGWLLIGTVLGPIGFLVLVAIHRDDARRSRPMLTSSGTRARGKPQTRVLVAVDGSASSEAAVRHVIEHLGAAVQGVTVASVLPIEAASGVAARAESLRKQRLDEEIDRHLSAACASFRDAGISCEPVVRFGDPAGEILDMAREGGYELIVMGRRGRGGAAKLVLGSVSDRVVKQAPCPVTVVD
;
A
#
# COMPACT_ATOMS: atom_id res chain seq x y z
N MET A 1 19.52 21.12 -42.38
CA MET A 1 19.32 21.32 -40.93
C MET A 1 20.69 21.31 -40.29
N SER A 2 21.06 22.35 -39.55
CA SER A 2 22.38 22.42 -38.91
C SER A 2 22.46 21.39 -37.78
N PHE A 3 23.61 20.77 -37.57
CA PHE A 3 23.90 19.83 -36.51
C PHE A 3 23.46 20.35 -35.12
N SER A 4 23.60 21.67 -34.92
CA SER A 4 23.14 22.37 -33.70
C SER A 4 21.63 22.32 -33.48
N ALA A 5 20.84 22.46 -34.54
CA ALA A 5 19.38 22.38 -34.43
C ALA A 5 18.89 20.96 -34.08
N PHE A 6 19.56 19.93 -34.60
CA PHE A 6 19.30 18.53 -34.24
C PHE A 6 19.63 18.25 -32.76
N LEU A 7 20.78 18.73 -32.28
CA LEU A 7 21.21 18.54 -30.90
C LEU A 7 20.25 19.21 -29.89
N ILE A 8 19.81 20.43 -30.19
CA ILE A 8 18.86 21.18 -29.36
C ILE A 8 17.52 20.46 -29.30
N GLY A 9 17.00 19.97 -30.43
CA GLY A 9 15.74 19.22 -30.47
C GLY A 9 15.82 17.91 -29.72
N TRP A 10 16.94 17.19 -29.85
CA TRP A 10 17.18 15.94 -29.11
C TRP A 10 17.22 16.17 -27.59
N LEU A 11 17.94 17.20 -27.13
CA LEU A 11 18.04 17.56 -25.72
C LEU A 11 16.67 17.97 -25.13
N ALA A 12 15.89 18.74 -25.89
CA ALA A 12 14.55 19.18 -25.48
C ALA A 12 13.61 17.98 -25.28
N ILE A 13 13.65 16.99 -26.16
CA ILE A 13 12.86 15.75 -26.02
C ILE A 13 13.25 14.98 -24.76
N HIS A 14 14.56 14.85 -24.47
CA HIS A 14 15.04 14.15 -23.27
C HIS A 14 14.61 14.84 -21.99
N LEU A 15 14.64 16.18 -21.93
CA LEU A 15 14.18 16.95 -20.78
C LEU A 15 12.67 16.79 -20.54
N VAL A 16 11.87 16.79 -21.61
CA VAL A 16 10.42 16.55 -21.50
C VAL A 16 10.14 15.13 -20.94
N ILE A 17 10.85 14.12 -21.45
CA ILE A 17 10.70 12.73 -20.99
C ILE A 17 11.17 12.59 -19.53
N ALA A 18 12.26 13.25 -19.14
CA ALA A 18 12.74 13.27 -17.78
C ALA A 18 11.71 13.89 -16.81
N ALA A 19 11.10 15.02 -17.22
CA ALA A 19 10.05 15.66 -16.43
C ALA A 19 8.79 14.77 -16.30
N LEU A 20 8.38 14.11 -17.39
CA LEU A 20 7.27 13.15 -17.37
C LEU A 20 7.57 11.94 -16.49
N SER A 21 8.81 11.43 -16.50
CA SER A 21 9.25 10.32 -15.66
C SER A 21 9.22 10.70 -14.18
N ALA A 22 9.73 11.89 -13.82
CA ALA A 22 9.71 12.40 -12.45
C ALA A 22 8.27 12.65 -11.97
N PHE A 23 7.42 13.22 -12.80
CA PHE A 23 6.01 13.46 -12.49
C PHE A 23 5.24 12.13 -12.28
N SER A 24 5.44 11.15 -13.15
CA SER A 24 4.82 9.83 -13.02
C SER A 24 5.33 9.11 -11.77
N ALA A 25 6.64 9.17 -11.51
CA ALA A 25 7.24 8.57 -10.32
C ALA A 25 6.67 9.16 -9.03
N SER A 26 6.50 10.49 -8.96
CA SER A 26 5.90 11.16 -7.79
C SER A 26 4.44 10.72 -7.54
N ARG A 27 3.68 10.51 -8.61
CA ARG A 27 2.29 10.01 -8.50
C ARG A 27 2.21 8.54 -8.05
N TRP A 28 3.26 7.77 -8.29
CA TRP A 28 3.35 6.35 -7.93
C TRP A 28 4.15 6.11 -6.65
N GLY A 29 4.41 7.18 -5.85
CA GLY A 29 5.08 7.10 -4.55
C GLY A 29 6.57 6.76 -4.64
N ARG A 30 7.21 7.00 -5.81
CA ARG A 30 8.63 6.77 -6.04
C ARG A 30 9.42 8.08 -5.99
N ASP A 31 10.74 7.99 -5.73
CA ASP A 31 11.63 9.15 -5.70
C ASP A 31 11.68 9.88 -7.06
N PRO A 32 11.17 11.13 -7.14
CA PRO A 32 11.11 11.86 -8.40
C PRO A 32 12.49 12.30 -8.90
N PHE A 33 13.46 12.52 -8.01
CA PHE A 33 14.81 12.96 -8.38
C PHE A 33 15.61 11.84 -9.05
N GLY A 34 15.54 10.63 -8.50
CA GLY A 34 16.17 9.46 -9.12
C GLY A 34 15.61 9.21 -10.52
N TRP A 35 14.31 9.31 -10.71
CA TRP A 35 13.68 9.12 -12.01
C TRP A 35 13.87 10.28 -12.98
N LEU A 36 14.07 11.51 -12.49
CA LEU A 36 14.51 12.63 -13.32
C LEU A 36 15.89 12.36 -13.97
N LEU A 37 16.85 11.89 -13.15
CA LEU A 37 18.19 11.53 -13.63
C LEU A 37 18.14 10.38 -14.64
N ILE A 38 17.41 9.31 -14.32
CA ILE A 38 17.25 8.15 -15.21
C ILE A 38 16.59 8.56 -16.53
N GLY A 39 15.54 9.38 -16.46
CA GLY A 39 14.85 9.91 -17.66
C GLY A 39 15.73 10.81 -18.50
N THR A 40 16.64 11.59 -17.89
CA THR A 40 17.59 12.45 -18.62
C THR A 40 18.65 11.61 -19.34
N VAL A 41 19.18 10.55 -18.70
CA VAL A 41 20.25 9.71 -19.27
C VAL A 41 19.71 8.70 -20.28
N LEU A 42 18.64 8.00 -19.93
CA LEU A 42 18.07 6.90 -20.71
C LEU A 42 16.88 7.33 -21.61
N GLY A 43 16.39 8.55 -21.46
CA GLY A 43 15.30 9.09 -22.28
C GLY A 43 14.05 8.18 -22.26
N PRO A 44 13.50 7.85 -23.46
CA PRO A 44 12.29 7.02 -23.56
C PRO A 44 12.43 5.64 -22.93
N ILE A 45 13.62 5.05 -22.94
CA ILE A 45 13.90 3.74 -22.36
C ILE A 45 13.72 3.81 -20.83
N GLY A 46 14.22 4.87 -20.17
CA GLY A 46 14.03 5.09 -18.74
C GLY A 46 12.54 5.17 -18.35
N PHE A 47 11.73 5.85 -19.15
CA PHE A 47 10.29 5.93 -18.94
C PHE A 47 9.60 4.55 -19.11
N LEU A 48 9.96 3.80 -20.15
CA LEU A 48 9.43 2.44 -20.36
C LEU A 48 9.80 1.49 -19.21
N VAL A 49 11.03 1.60 -18.70
CA VAL A 49 11.48 0.83 -17.52
C VAL A 49 10.65 1.20 -16.29
N LEU A 50 10.38 2.49 -16.05
CA LEU A 50 9.52 2.93 -14.95
C LEU A 50 8.12 2.33 -15.07
N VAL A 51 7.52 2.37 -16.26
CA VAL A 51 6.19 1.79 -16.51
C VAL A 51 6.21 0.27 -16.34
N ALA A 52 7.25 -0.41 -16.82
CA ALA A 52 7.39 -1.86 -16.71
C ALA A 52 7.51 -2.30 -15.25
N ILE A 53 8.33 -1.61 -14.45
CA ILE A 53 8.48 -1.89 -13.01
C ILE A 53 7.15 -1.64 -12.28
N HIS A 54 6.46 -0.55 -12.58
CA HIS A 54 5.16 -0.26 -11.97
C HIS A 54 4.12 -1.35 -12.31
N ARG A 55 4.11 -1.82 -13.57
CA ARG A 55 3.21 -2.92 -14.00
C ARG A 55 3.60 -4.26 -13.40
N ASP A 56 4.88 -4.49 -13.13
CA ASP A 56 5.36 -5.74 -12.53
C ASP A 56 5.06 -5.77 -11.03
N ASP A 57 5.18 -4.64 -10.34
CA ASP A 57 4.73 -4.48 -8.95
C ASP A 57 3.22 -4.72 -8.83
N ALA A 58 2.44 -4.18 -9.76
CA ALA A 58 1.00 -4.42 -9.84
C ALA A 58 0.63 -5.89 -10.15
N ARG A 59 1.51 -6.62 -10.86
CA ARG A 59 1.32 -8.06 -11.14
C ARG A 59 1.73 -8.95 -9.99
N ARG A 60 2.80 -8.62 -9.27
CA ARG A 60 3.26 -9.36 -8.08
C ARG A 60 2.29 -9.24 -6.91
N SER A 61 1.48 -8.18 -6.90
CA SER A 61 0.40 -7.94 -5.95
C SER A 61 -0.87 -8.74 -6.24
N ARG A 62 -0.88 -9.67 -7.22
CA ARG A 62 -2.03 -10.55 -7.42
C ARG A 62 -2.03 -11.61 -6.32
N PRO A 63 -3.03 -11.62 -5.42
CA PRO A 63 -3.22 -12.77 -4.56
C PRO A 63 -3.46 -13.98 -5.47
N MET A 64 -2.83 -15.11 -5.17
CA MET A 64 -3.27 -16.39 -5.70
C MET A 64 -4.71 -16.57 -5.23
N LEU A 65 -5.66 -16.23 -6.10
CA LEU A 65 -7.06 -16.57 -5.90
C LEU A 65 -7.21 -18.08 -6.07
N THR A 66 -6.87 -18.80 -5.01
CA THR A 66 -7.31 -20.18 -4.87
C THR A 66 -8.49 -20.19 -3.93
N SER A 67 -9.65 -19.85 -4.43
CA SER A 67 -10.89 -20.49 -4.00
C SER A 67 -12.01 -20.12 -4.96
N SER A 68 -12.39 -21.02 -5.84
CA SER A 68 -13.74 -21.11 -6.35
C SER A 68 -14.68 -21.44 -5.20
N GLY A 69 -15.06 -20.42 -4.44
CA GLY A 69 -16.16 -20.49 -3.49
C GLY A 69 -17.43 -20.16 -4.24
N THR A 70 -18.24 -21.15 -4.51
CA THR A 70 -19.63 -21.06 -4.96
C THR A 70 -20.34 -19.97 -4.16
N ARG A 71 -20.80 -18.93 -4.85
CA ARG A 71 -21.65 -17.88 -4.27
C ARG A 71 -22.95 -18.51 -3.78
N ALA A 72 -22.97 -18.93 -2.52
CA ALA A 72 -24.22 -19.25 -1.84
C ALA A 72 -25.02 -17.94 -1.73
N ARG A 73 -26.26 -17.99 -2.20
CA ARG A 73 -27.26 -16.91 -2.15
C ARG A 73 -27.70 -16.72 -0.70
N GLY A 74 -26.84 -16.09 0.11
CA GLY A 74 -27.09 -15.70 1.50
C GLY A 74 -26.91 -14.18 1.62
N LYS A 75 -27.46 -13.56 2.68
CA LYS A 75 -27.45 -12.12 2.98
C LYS A 75 -26.24 -11.38 2.45
N PRO A 76 -26.33 -10.09 2.01
CA PRO A 76 -25.19 -9.33 1.55
C PRO A 76 -24.13 -9.32 2.66
N GLN A 77 -23.01 -9.94 2.39
CA GLN A 77 -21.94 -10.15 3.37
C GLN A 77 -20.87 -9.11 3.09
N THR A 78 -20.73 -8.19 4.00
CA THR A 78 -19.79 -7.07 3.89
C THR A 78 -18.36 -7.55 3.94
N ARG A 79 -17.60 -7.29 2.87
CA ARG A 79 -16.15 -7.54 2.81
C ARG A 79 -15.43 -6.35 3.42
N VAL A 80 -14.75 -6.58 4.53
CA VAL A 80 -14.05 -5.54 5.28
C VAL A 80 -12.54 -5.68 5.14
N LEU A 81 -11.87 -4.58 4.81
CA LEU A 81 -10.41 -4.46 4.85
C LEU A 81 -10.02 -3.72 6.13
N VAL A 82 -9.24 -4.35 7.00
CA VAL A 82 -8.71 -3.73 8.22
C VAL A 82 -7.22 -3.51 8.06
N ALA A 83 -6.79 -2.25 8.10
CA ALA A 83 -5.37 -1.91 8.02
C ALA A 83 -4.76 -1.85 9.43
N VAL A 84 -3.69 -2.63 9.65
CA VAL A 84 -2.98 -2.70 10.93
C VAL A 84 -1.49 -2.40 10.75
N ASP A 85 -0.92 -1.68 11.72
CA ASP A 85 0.51 -1.35 11.77
C ASP A 85 1.12 -1.61 13.16
N GLY A 86 0.35 -2.23 14.06
CA GLY A 86 0.75 -2.49 15.43
C GLY A 86 0.65 -1.28 16.37
N SER A 87 0.01 -0.20 15.95
CA SER A 87 -0.30 0.94 16.82
C SER A 87 -1.56 0.66 17.66
N ALA A 88 -1.71 1.36 18.79
CA ALA A 88 -2.90 1.25 19.64
C ALA A 88 -4.20 1.60 18.88
N SER A 89 -4.16 2.56 17.97
CA SER A 89 -5.33 2.90 17.14
C SER A 89 -5.63 1.84 16.09
N SER A 90 -4.64 1.10 15.59
CA SER A 90 -4.91 -0.04 14.70
C SER A 90 -5.51 -1.24 15.45
N GLU A 91 -5.10 -1.45 16.71
CA GLU A 91 -5.75 -2.43 17.59
C GLU A 91 -7.19 -2.02 17.94
N ALA A 92 -7.43 -0.72 18.18
CA ALA A 92 -8.77 -0.20 18.38
C ALA A 92 -9.66 -0.42 17.13
N ALA A 93 -9.09 -0.30 15.93
CA ALA A 93 -9.79 -0.62 14.69
C ALA A 93 -10.24 -2.09 14.62
N VAL A 94 -9.41 -3.03 15.05
CA VAL A 94 -9.76 -4.45 15.15
C VAL A 94 -10.92 -4.65 16.12
N ARG A 95 -10.82 -4.09 17.35
CA ARG A 95 -11.90 -4.16 18.35
C ARG A 95 -13.20 -3.57 17.84
N HIS A 96 -13.13 -2.40 17.16
CA HIS A 96 -14.30 -1.74 16.59
C HIS A 96 -15.07 -2.64 15.61
N VAL A 97 -14.37 -3.34 14.73
CA VAL A 97 -15.02 -4.27 13.78
C VAL A 97 -15.68 -5.42 14.53
N ILE A 98 -15.02 -5.99 15.53
CA ILE A 98 -15.56 -7.10 16.32
C ILE A 98 -16.84 -6.67 17.07
N GLU A 99 -16.78 -5.54 17.77
CA GLU A 99 -17.85 -5.07 18.65
C GLU A 99 -19.06 -4.52 17.89
N HIS A 100 -18.82 -3.81 16.79
CA HIS A 100 -19.89 -3.06 16.12
C HIS A 100 -20.35 -3.69 14.81
N LEU A 101 -19.51 -4.45 14.14
CA LEU A 101 -19.78 -4.98 12.81
C LEU A 101 -19.83 -6.52 12.78
N GLY A 102 -19.41 -7.20 13.84
CA GLY A 102 -19.20 -8.65 13.86
C GLY A 102 -20.37 -9.48 13.34
N ALA A 103 -21.60 -9.09 13.66
CA ALA A 103 -22.79 -9.80 13.20
C ALA A 103 -23.09 -9.60 11.69
N ALA A 104 -22.57 -8.55 11.08
CA ALA A 104 -22.80 -8.20 9.67
C ALA A 104 -21.65 -8.63 8.75
N VAL A 105 -20.49 -8.99 9.32
CA VAL A 105 -19.25 -9.29 8.60
C VAL A 105 -19.02 -10.81 8.59
N GLN A 106 -18.85 -11.39 7.40
CA GLN A 106 -18.54 -12.82 7.26
C GLN A 106 -17.04 -13.11 7.25
N GLY A 107 -16.26 -12.15 6.77
CA GLY A 107 -14.83 -12.27 6.68
C GLY A 107 -14.14 -10.92 6.60
N VAL A 108 -12.98 -10.87 7.21
CA VAL A 108 -12.12 -9.69 7.25
C VAL A 108 -10.79 -10.03 6.61
N THR A 109 -10.30 -9.13 5.76
CA THR A 109 -8.90 -9.14 5.36
C THR A 109 -8.15 -8.15 6.24
N VAL A 110 -7.19 -8.65 7.01
CA VAL A 110 -6.31 -7.82 7.83
C VAL A 110 -5.02 -7.58 7.06
N ALA A 111 -4.74 -6.33 6.74
CA ALA A 111 -3.60 -5.94 5.93
C ALA A 111 -2.58 -5.13 6.72
N SER A 112 -1.30 -5.48 6.56
CA SER A 112 -0.17 -4.66 6.98
C SER A 112 0.69 -4.31 5.77
N VAL A 113 1.17 -3.07 5.72
CA VAL A 113 2.02 -2.60 4.63
C VAL A 113 3.39 -2.20 5.16
N LEU A 114 4.41 -2.83 4.58
CA LEU A 114 5.82 -2.55 4.84
C LEU A 114 6.35 -1.52 3.85
N PRO A 115 6.93 -0.41 4.30
CA PRO A 115 7.60 0.51 3.39
C PRO A 115 8.84 -0.16 2.78
N ILE A 116 9.02 0.02 1.47
CA ILE A 116 10.25 -0.40 0.79
C ILE A 116 11.30 0.67 1.04
N GLU A 117 12.21 0.41 1.97
CA GLU A 117 13.40 1.24 2.15
C GLU A 117 14.49 0.76 1.19
N ALA A 118 14.97 1.66 0.33
CA ALA A 118 16.09 1.38 -0.56
C ALA A 118 17.40 1.42 0.25
N ALA A 119 17.89 0.25 0.66
CA ALA A 119 19.20 0.13 1.30
C ALA A 119 20.30 0.09 0.25
N SER A 120 21.24 1.05 0.30
CA SER A 120 22.46 1.04 -0.49
C SER A 120 23.70 0.97 0.42
N GLY A 121 24.60 0.03 0.16
CA GLY A 121 25.95 0.00 0.71
C GLY A 121 26.15 -0.84 1.97
N VAL A 122 27.19 -0.52 2.76
CA VAL A 122 27.72 -1.27 3.92
C VAL A 122 26.68 -1.52 5.04
N ALA A 123 25.56 -0.80 5.01
CA ALA A 123 24.40 -0.99 5.89
C ALA A 123 23.59 -2.27 5.62
N ALA A 124 23.82 -2.99 4.53
CA ALA A 124 22.98 -4.10 4.08
C ALA A 124 22.84 -5.25 5.11
N ARG A 125 23.84 -5.50 5.94
CA ARG A 125 23.77 -6.55 6.96
C ARG A 125 22.98 -6.12 8.20
N ALA A 126 23.14 -4.89 8.63
CA ALA A 126 22.33 -4.31 9.71
C ALA A 126 20.87 -4.14 9.25
N GLU A 127 20.69 -3.83 7.98
CA GLU A 127 19.39 -3.68 7.31
C GLU A 127 18.65 -5.03 7.19
N SER A 128 19.33 -6.13 6.85
CA SER A 128 18.68 -7.44 6.79
C SER A 128 18.18 -7.92 8.16
N LEU A 129 18.95 -7.68 9.24
CA LEU A 129 18.54 -7.99 10.60
C LEU A 129 17.36 -7.10 11.06
N ARG A 130 17.38 -5.84 10.67
CA ARG A 130 16.30 -4.89 10.95
C ARG A 130 15.02 -5.29 10.23
N LYS A 131 15.14 -5.70 8.96
CA LYS A 131 14.04 -6.23 8.16
C LYS A 131 13.46 -7.50 8.76
N GLN A 132 14.27 -8.47 9.16
CA GLN A 132 13.79 -9.69 9.81
C GLN A 132 13.01 -9.38 11.10
N ARG A 133 13.49 -8.49 11.95
CA ARG A 133 12.76 -8.08 13.18
C ARG A 133 11.44 -7.40 12.87
N LEU A 134 11.39 -6.58 11.80
CA LEU A 134 10.18 -5.91 11.36
C LEU A 134 9.17 -6.90 10.80
N ASP A 135 9.63 -7.87 10.01
CA ASP A 135 8.80 -8.95 9.47
C ASP A 135 8.19 -9.79 10.62
N GLU A 136 9.00 -10.19 11.62
CA GLU A 136 8.54 -10.92 12.80
C GLU A 136 7.55 -10.11 13.68
N GLU A 137 7.75 -8.81 13.77
CA GLU A 137 6.84 -7.92 14.51
C GLU A 137 5.50 -7.79 13.79
N ILE A 138 5.51 -7.65 12.47
CA ILE A 138 4.28 -7.56 11.67
C ILE A 138 3.53 -8.89 11.67
N ASP A 139 4.23 -10.00 11.53
CA ASP A 139 3.60 -11.32 11.63
C ASP A 139 2.90 -11.51 12.98
N ARG A 140 3.49 -11.00 14.07
CA ARG A 140 2.86 -11.02 15.40
C ARG A 140 1.60 -10.16 15.44
N HIS A 141 1.62 -8.93 14.91
CA HIS A 141 0.44 -8.05 14.91
C HIS A 141 -0.68 -8.58 14.03
N LEU A 142 -0.36 -9.09 12.84
CA LEU A 142 -1.33 -9.73 11.96
C LEU A 142 -1.93 -10.98 12.58
N SER A 143 -1.08 -11.83 13.17
CA SER A 143 -1.51 -13.06 13.82
C SER A 143 -2.40 -12.77 15.03
N ALA A 144 -2.06 -11.77 15.85
CA ALA A 144 -2.86 -11.34 16.99
C ALA A 144 -4.22 -10.77 16.54
N ALA A 145 -4.24 -9.92 15.52
CA ALA A 145 -5.48 -9.37 14.95
C ALA A 145 -6.38 -10.49 14.40
N CYS A 146 -5.81 -11.43 13.64
CA CYS A 146 -6.56 -12.56 13.10
C CYS A 146 -7.02 -13.55 14.20
N ALA A 147 -6.27 -13.71 15.29
CA ALA A 147 -6.71 -14.49 16.42
C ALA A 147 -7.95 -13.86 17.06
N SER A 148 -7.92 -12.55 17.32
CA SER A 148 -9.06 -11.81 17.88
C SER A 148 -10.34 -11.95 17.03
N PHE A 149 -10.22 -11.89 15.70
CA PHE A 149 -11.36 -12.12 14.81
C PHE A 149 -11.87 -13.55 14.86
N ARG A 150 -10.98 -14.53 14.86
CA ARG A 150 -11.36 -15.96 14.96
C ARG A 150 -12.05 -16.29 16.29
N ASP A 151 -11.56 -15.72 17.38
CA ASP A 151 -12.15 -15.88 18.70
C ASP A 151 -13.57 -15.29 18.76
N ALA A 152 -13.83 -14.25 17.97
CA ALA A 152 -15.16 -13.65 17.75
C ALA A 152 -16.01 -14.40 16.70
N GLY A 153 -15.53 -15.51 16.14
CA GLY A 153 -16.23 -16.27 15.11
C GLY A 153 -16.21 -15.66 13.71
N ILE A 154 -15.31 -14.69 13.46
CA ILE A 154 -15.18 -13.99 12.18
C ILE A 154 -13.99 -14.58 11.42
N SER A 155 -14.19 -14.98 10.16
CA SER A 155 -13.11 -15.43 9.28
C SER A 155 -12.12 -14.31 9.03
N CYS A 156 -10.81 -14.58 9.18
CA CYS A 156 -9.74 -13.60 8.98
C CYS A 156 -8.69 -14.13 8.01
N GLU A 157 -8.38 -13.30 7.00
CA GLU A 157 -7.29 -13.52 6.05
C GLU A 157 -6.19 -12.46 6.28
N PRO A 158 -4.97 -12.85 6.69
CA PRO A 158 -3.86 -11.92 6.84
C PRO A 158 -3.20 -11.67 5.48
N VAL A 159 -2.86 -10.40 5.19
CA VAL A 159 -2.16 -9.98 3.98
C VAL A 159 -1.04 -9.02 4.33
N VAL A 160 0.17 -9.30 3.82
CA VAL A 160 1.29 -8.37 3.87
C VAL A 160 1.51 -7.78 2.48
N ARG A 161 1.68 -6.48 2.40
CA ARG A 161 2.05 -5.75 1.17
C ARG A 161 3.34 -4.97 1.40
N PHE A 162 4.03 -4.66 0.32
CA PHE A 162 5.27 -3.89 0.34
C PHE A 162 5.11 -2.66 -0.54
N GLY A 163 5.34 -1.47 0.00
CA GLY A 163 5.21 -0.23 -0.76
C GLY A 163 4.83 0.97 0.07
N ASP A 164 4.20 1.95 -0.57
CA ASP A 164 3.61 3.09 0.09
C ASP A 164 2.31 2.68 0.79
N PRO A 165 2.21 2.82 2.13
CA PRO A 165 1.09 2.26 2.88
C PRO A 165 -0.29 2.72 2.39
N ALA A 166 -0.46 4.00 2.08
CA ALA A 166 -1.74 4.50 1.60
C ALA A 166 -2.06 3.98 0.20
N GLY A 167 -1.07 3.93 -0.69
CA GLY A 167 -1.22 3.39 -2.04
C GLY A 167 -1.63 1.92 -2.04
N GLU A 168 -0.92 1.09 -1.29
CA GLU A 168 -1.20 -0.35 -1.21
C GLU A 168 -2.58 -0.66 -0.62
N ILE A 169 -3.01 0.09 0.41
CA ILE A 169 -4.38 -0.05 0.97
C ILE A 169 -5.43 0.30 -0.06
N LEU A 170 -5.23 1.40 -0.80
CA LEU A 170 -6.16 1.84 -1.85
C LEU A 170 -6.23 0.85 -3.02
N ASP A 171 -5.10 0.28 -3.41
CA ASP A 171 -5.04 -0.69 -4.50
C ASP A 171 -5.69 -2.02 -4.07
N MET A 172 -5.44 -2.50 -2.85
CA MET A 172 -6.19 -3.63 -2.29
C MET A 172 -7.69 -3.38 -2.27
N ALA A 173 -8.11 -2.17 -1.86
CA ALA A 173 -9.54 -1.82 -1.80
C ALA A 173 -10.20 -1.88 -3.18
N ARG A 174 -9.49 -1.41 -4.23
CA ARG A 174 -9.99 -1.45 -5.63
C ARG A 174 -10.01 -2.87 -6.18
N GLU A 175 -8.93 -3.63 -5.99
CA GLU A 175 -8.77 -4.97 -6.55
C GLU A 175 -9.64 -6.01 -5.86
N GLY A 176 -9.78 -5.89 -4.54
CA GLY A 176 -10.50 -6.85 -3.71
C GLY A 176 -12.01 -6.64 -3.64
N GLY A 177 -12.53 -5.50 -4.13
CA GLY A 177 -13.95 -5.19 -4.07
C GLY A 177 -14.47 -5.13 -2.62
N TYR A 178 -13.68 -4.52 -1.73
CA TYR A 178 -14.09 -4.31 -0.35
C TYR A 178 -15.17 -3.24 -0.25
N GLU A 179 -16.11 -3.44 0.66
CA GLU A 179 -17.25 -2.54 0.89
C GLU A 179 -16.98 -1.56 2.03
N LEU A 180 -15.95 -1.83 2.83
CA LEU A 180 -15.53 -0.99 3.95
C LEU A 180 -14.04 -1.15 4.22
N ILE A 181 -13.37 -0.02 4.47
CA ILE A 181 -12.02 0.02 5.04
C ILE A 181 -12.14 0.48 6.50
N VAL A 182 -11.48 -0.22 7.42
CA VAL A 182 -11.36 0.19 8.82
C VAL A 182 -9.89 0.33 9.17
N MET A 183 -9.53 1.44 9.77
CA MET A 183 -8.13 1.71 10.12
C MET A 183 -8.00 2.63 11.33
N GLY A 184 -6.85 2.59 11.97
CA GLY A 184 -6.53 3.52 13.04
C GLY A 184 -6.37 4.96 12.53
N ARG A 185 -6.71 5.91 13.37
CA ARG A 185 -6.55 7.34 13.07
C ARG A 185 -5.10 7.73 12.88
N ARG A 186 -4.20 7.11 13.66
CA ARG A 186 -2.75 7.38 13.63
C ARG A 186 -1.99 6.07 13.62
N GLY A 187 -0.86 6.06 12.93
CA GLY A 187 0.08 4.96 12.95
C GLY A 187 1.20 5.17 13.97
N ARG A 188 2.22 4.32 13.91
CA ARG A 188 3.38 4.25 14.81
C ARG A 188 4.22 5.54 14.88
N GLY A 189 4.18 6.39 13.85
CA GLY A 189 4.94 7.65 13.77
C GLY A 189 4.21 8.89 14.25
N GLY A 190 3.08 8.75 14.95
CA GLY A 190 2.12 9.80 15.23
C GLY A 190 2.65 11.05 15.92
N ALA A 191 2.84 12.13 15.16
CA ALA A 191 2.99 13.46 15.73
C ALA A 191 1.68 13.88 16.42
N ALA A 192 1.74 14.19 17.70
CA ALA A 192 0.60 14.47 18.58
C ALA A 192 -0.33 15.62 18.13
N LYS A 193 0.06 16.39 17.11
CA LYS A 193 -0.66 17.59 16.63
C LYS A 193 -1.54 17.39 15.41
N LEU A 194 -1.51 16.23 14.76
CA LEU A 194 -2.30 15.98 13.55
C LEU A 194 -3.66 15.38 13.90
N VAL A 195 -4.72 15.91 13.29
CA VAL A 195 -6.10 15.38 13.43
C VAL A 195 -6.19 13.98 12.84
N LEU A 196 -5.56 13.73 11.68
CA LEU A 196 -5.43 12.44 11.00
C LEU A 196 -3.96 12.16 10.71
N GLY A 197 -3.56 10.88 10.70
CA GLY A 197 -2.25 10.45 10.22
C GLY A 197 -2.15 10.58 8.70
N SER A 198 -0.92 10.66 8.16
CA SER A 198 -0.69 10.83 6.71
C SER A 198 -1.32 9.71 5.86
N VAL A 199 -1.29 8.47 6.36
CA VAL A 199 -1.89 7.32 5.67
C VAL A 199 -3.41 7.40 5.73
N SER A 200 -3.99 7.60 6.92
CA SER A 200 -5.44 7.67 7.09
C SER A 200 -6.06 8.86 6.36
N ASP A 201 -5.42 10.03 6.36
CA ASP A 201 -5.88 11.21 5.60
C ASP A 201 -5.93 10.93 4.09
N ARG A 202 -4.89 10.29 3.56
CA ARG A 202 -4.84 9.95 2.14
C ARG A 202 -5.85 8.87 1.76
N VAL A 203 -6.01 7.84 2.59
CA VAL A 203 -7.00 6.77 2.35
C VAL A 203 -8.41 7.34 2.38
N VAL A 204 -8.78 8.14 3.38
CA VAL A 204 -10.11 8.78 3.46
C VAL A 204 -10.43 9.61 2.22
N LYS A 205 -9.45 10.32 1.66
CA LYS A 205 -9.65 11.16 0.46
C LYS A 205 -9.79 10.40 -0.85
N GLN A 206 -9.25 9.18 -0.94
CA GLN A 206 -9.09 8.48 -2.22
C GLN A 206 -9.70 7.08 -2.26
N ALA A 207 -10.30 6.62 -1.16
CA ALA A 207 -10.88 5.28 -1.08
C ALA A 207 -12.05 5.10 -2.06
N PRO A 208 -12.17 3.92 -2.68
CA PRO A 208 -13.29 3.58 -3.56
C PRO A 208 -14.56 3.18 -2.80
N CYS A 209 -14.47 3.01 -1.48
CA CYS A 209 -15.55 2.61 -0.60
C CYS A 209 -15.51 3.42 0.72
N PRO A 210 -16.54 3.34 1.58
CA PRO A 210 -16.54 3.96 2.90
C PRO A 210 -15.31 3.61 3.73
N VAL A 211 -14.86 4.57 4.55
CA VAL A 211 -13.72 4.40 5.47
C VAL A 211 -14.14 4.75 6.89
N THR A 212 -13.93 3.83 7.81
CA THR A 212 -14.06 4.09 9.25
C THR A 212 -12.67 4.30 9.85
N VAL A 213 -12.50 5.43 10.49
CA VAL A 213 -11.25 5.78 11.19
C VAL A 213 -11.50 5.74 12.68
N VAL A 214 -10.72 4.92 13.41
CA VAL A 214 -10.85 4.65 14.83
C VAL A 214 -9.70 5.27 15.61
N ASP A 215 -9.98 5.80 16.79
CA ASP A 215 -8.96 6.42 17.68
C ASP A 215 -8.53 5.49 18.81
#